data_69e8b31f84757c7c59f2f0e822b4a550
#
_entry.id   69e8b31f84757c7c59f2f0e822b4a550
#
_cell.length_a   1.000
_cell.length_b   1.000
_cell.length_c   1.000
_cell.angle_alpha   90.00
_cell.angle_beta   90.00
_cell.angle_gamma   90.00
#
_symmetry.space_group_name_H-M   'P 1'
#
loop_
_entity.id
_entity.type
_entity.pdbx_description
1 polymer ?
#
loop_
_entity_poly.entity_id
_entity_poly.type
_entity_poly.pdbx_seq_one_letter_code
_entity_poly.pdbx_strand_id
1 'polypeptide(L)'
;EWVLASLNGAAPQPAEPAEKSPAEAVPDSLKVRNLVDNLYFREHLPAEDYAALRKAQRQEMRAVDYVNRYFANHGTLTELAETYAAVQTEAEAMAIFERYNALQGVNRALADSLVATWNSIFDNKSYAYGYLLDKMGEEKVLAREEEALSEASRQLSALQGETASDAVADYFLRKRVVVDYEAAVAGVLALDAARDSLRGVAAQLESIDYRLPRIEVAERYFLDYDSVAFSSKPVYTYQNPIPECRVYANGTIYRILLGTFNTKRAAATFRGAYPLFYLINDEGKWCYYAGGFATLAEAEAAQALLKKRGFVRPEIVVWTDGTARN
;
A
#
# COMPACT_ATOMS: atom_id res chain seq x y z
N GLU A 1 -17.53 4.74 -3.85
CA GLU A 1 -18.81 4.67 -4.61
C GLU A 1 -19.02 3.30 -5.26
N TRP A 2 -18.03 2.78 -5.99
CA TRP A 2 -18.15 1.49 -6.66
C TRP A 2 -18.32 0.31 -5.70
N VAL A 3 -17.57 0.28 -4.60
CA VAL A 3 -17.69 -0.76 -3.57
C VAL A 3 -19.07 -0.72 -2.91
N LEU A 4 -19.61 0.47 -2.66
CA LEU A 4 -20.99 0.63 -2.17
C LEU A 4 -22.01 0.14 -3.18
N ALA A 5 -21.84 0.46 -4.46
CA ALA A 5 -22.71 -0.01 -5.54
C ALA A 5 -22.68 -1.55 -5.64
N SER A 6 -21.50 -2.18 -5.60
CA SER A 6 -21.35 -3.63 -5.65
C SER A 6 -21.94 -4.32 -4.42
N LEU A 7 -21.74 -3.77 -3.23
CA LEU A 7 -22.30 -4.30 -1.98
C LEU A 7 -23.83 -4.14 -1.91
N ASN A 8 -24.37 -3.24 -2.69
CA ASN A 8 -25.76 -2.82 -2.63
C ASN A 8 -26.61 -3.32 -3.81
N GLY A 9 -26.08 -4.18 -4.67
CA GLY A 9 -26.82 -4.79 -5.74
C GLY A 9 -27.05 -3.94 -6.99
N ALA A 10 -26.32 -2.82 -7.12
CA ALA A 10 -26.29 -2.09 -8.38
C ALA A 10 -25.27 -2.74 -9.33
N ALA A 11 -25.68 -3.11 -10.53
CA ALA A 11 -24.76 -3.63 -11.53
C ALA A 11 -23.65 -2.62 -11.84
N PRO A 12 -22.38 -3.03 -11.98
CA PRO A 12 -21.36 -2.17 -12.51
C PRO A 12 -21.74 -1.80 -13.95
N GLN A 13 -22.21 -0.57 -14.13
CA GLN A 13 -22.36 -0.02 -15.47
C GLN A 13 -20.98 0.33 -16.00
N PRO A 14 -20.68 0.06 -17.30
CA PRO A 14 -19.46 0.56 -17.93
C PRO A 14 -19.41 2.08 -17.74
N ALA A 15 -18.27 2.59 -17.38
CA ALA A 15 -18.06 3.96 -16.98
C ALA A 15 -18.56 4.97 -18.05
N GLU A 16 -19.73 5.52 -17.84
CA GLU A 16 -20.10 6.85 -18.31
C GLU A 16 -20.21 7.76 -17.07
N PRO A 17 -19.72 9.00 -17.14
CA PRO A 17 -19.76 9.92 -16.02
C PRO A 17 -21.18 10.44 -15.83
N ALA A 18 -21.98 9.75 -15.04
CA ALA A 18 -23.25 10.26 -14.57
C ALA A 18 -23.11 10.68 -13.11
N GLU A 19 -23.20 11.98 -12.88
CA GLU A 19 -23.41 12.57 -11.55
C GLU A 19 -24.65 11.94 -10.89
N LYS A 20 -24.40 10.96 -10.01
CA LYS A 20 -25.45 10.46 -9.11
C LYS A 20 -25.25 11.04 -7.73
N SER A 21 -26.28 11.70 -7.22
CA SER A 21 -26.32 12.23 -5.86
C SER A 21 -26.07 11.13 -4.83
N PRO A 22 -25.27 11.39 -3.76
CA PRO A 22 -25.00 10.42 -2.71
C PRO A 22 -26.24 9.88 -1.98
N ALA A 23 -27.36 10.59 -2.04
CA ALA A 23 -28.63 10.23 -1.40
C ALA A 23 -29.41 9.11 -2.13
N GLU A 24 -29.14 8.85 -3.40
CA GLU A 24 -29.78 7.78 -4.17
C GLU A 24 -29.09 6.43 -4.02
N ALA A 25 -27.94 6.39 -3.39
CA ALA A 25 -27.10 5.22 -3.26
C ALA A 25 -27.37 4.35 -2.02
N VAL A 26 -28.44 4.60 -1.25
CA VAL A 26 -28.93 3.66 -0.23
C VAL A 26 -29.87 2.68 -0.94
N PRO A 27 -29.35 1.54 -1.39
CA PRO A 27 -30.13 0.70 -2.28
C PRO A 27 -31.23 0.00 -1.52
N ASP A 28 -32.29 -0.34 -2.23
CA ASP A 28 -33.36 -1.22 -1.76
C ASP A 28 -32.85 -2.59 -1.30
N SER A 29 -31.66 -3.02 -1.77
CA SER A 29 -30.94 -4.20 -1.27
C SER A 29 -30.58 -4.14 0.21
N LEU A 30 -30.40 -2.97 0.81
CA LEU A 30 -30.30 -2.83 2.27
C LEU A 30 -31.65 -3.01 2.98
N LYS A 31 -32.76 -2.65 2.33
CA LYS A 31 -34.12 -2.94 2.84
C LYS A 31 -34.44 -4.42 2.71
N VAL A 32 -33.98 -5.09 1.68
CA VAL A 32 -34.15 -6.53 1.45
C VAL A 32 -33.39 -7.35 2.49
N ARG A 33 -32.29 -6.85 3.03
CA ARG A 33 -31.53 -7.50 4.13
C ARG A 33 -32.28 -7.53 5.46
N ASN A 34 -33.43 -6.94 5.54
CA ASN A 34 -34.33 -7.06 6.66
C ASN A 34 -35.15 -8.36 6.64
N LEU A 35 -34.66 -9.43 6.00
CA LEU A 35 -35.16 -10.78 6.22
C LEU A 35 -35.25 -11.10 7.71
N VAL A 36 -34.26 -10.64 8.47
CA VAL A 36 -34.15 -10.84 9.91
C VAL A 36 -35.33 -10.31 10.72
N ASP A 37 -36.00 -9.26 10.24
CA ASP A 37 -37.20 -8.73 10.91
C ASP A 37 -38.50 -9.45 10.51
N ASN A 38 -38.43 -10.51 9.70
CA ASN A 38 -39.56 -11.34 9.38
C ASN A 38 -40.02 -12.12 10.62
N LEU A 39 -41.35 -12.22 10.81
CA LEU A 39 -41.94 -12.96 11.94
C LEU A 39 -41.47 -14.42 11.99
N TYR A 40 -41.25 -15.06 10.83
CA TYR A 40 -40.78 -16.43 10.76
C TYR A 40 -39.47 -16.65 11.52
N PHE A 41 -38.50 -15.75 11.38
CA PHE A 41 -37.23 -15.84 12.10
C PHE A 41 -37.41 -15.74 13.62
N ARG A 42 -38.28 -14.85 14.04
CA ARG A 42 -38.58 -14.63 15.46
C ARG A 42 -39.27 -15.83 16.11
N GLU A 43 -40.12 -16.52 15.36
CA GLU A 43 -40.94 -17.64 15.87
C GLU A 43 -40.21 -18.99 15.81
N HIS A 44 -39.27 -19.15 14.89
CA HIS A 44 -38.64 -20.42 14.61
C HIS A 44 -37.16 -20.50 15.03
N LEU A 45 -36.52 -19.41 15.31
CA LEU A 45 -35.17 -19.40 15.91
C LEU A 45 -35.24 -19.37 17.44
N PRO A 46 -34.30 -20.04 18.13
CA PRO A 46 -34.05 -19.80 19.54
C PRO A 46 -33.80 -18.32 19.81
N ALA A 47 -34.22 -17.79 20.93
CA ALA A 47 -34.15 -16.38 21.26
C ALA A 47 -32.72 -15.82 21.20
N GLU A 48 -31.74 -16.62 21.61
CA GLU A 48 -30.31 -16.26 21.57
C GLU A 48 -29.79 -16.18 20.13
N ASP A 49 -30.14 -17.14 19.28
CA ASP A 49 -29.75 -17.18 17.88
C ASP A 49 -30.39 -16.04 17.08
N TYR A 50 -31.65 -15.73 17.35
CA TYR A 50 -32.31 -14.57 16.78
C TYR A 50 -31.64 -13.25 17.20
N ALA A 51 -31.24 -13.12 18.45
CA ALA A 51 -30.53 -11.96 18.93
C ALA A 51 -29.13 -11.83 18.28
N ALA A 52 -28.42 -12.97 18.11
CA ALA A 52 -27.13 -13.01 17.43
C ALA A 52 -27.24 -12.64 15.95
N LEU A 53 -28.26 -13.14 15.25
CA LEU A 53 -28.56 -12.81 13.85
C LEU A 53 -28.85 -11.32 13.69
N ARG A 54 -29.67 -10.74 14.55
CA ARG A 54 -29.93 -9.29 14.56
C ARG A 54 -28.68 -8.45 14.86
N LYS A 55 -27.80 -8.94 15.72
CA LYS A 55 -26.51 -8.29 15.98
C LYS A 55 -25.62 -8.35 14.75
N ALA A 56 -25.51 -9.49 14.10
CA ALA A 56 -24.76 -9.68 12.87
C ALA A 56 -25.25 -8.73 11.77
N GLN A 57 -26.55 -8.58 11.59
CA GLN A 57 -27.14 -7.66 10.62
C GLN A 57 -26.74 -6.19 10.87
N ARG A 58 -26.70 -5.76 12.13
CA ARG A 58 -26.21 -4.40 12.48
C ARG A 58 -24.70 -4.24 12.28
N GLN A 59 -23.93 -5.31 12.44
CA GLN A 59 -22.47 -5.28 12.27
C GLN A 59 -22.07 -5.18 10.80
N GLU A 60 -22.90 -5.66 9.87
CA GLU A 60 -22.61 -5.58 8.43
C GLU A 60 -22.36 -4.13 7.96
N MET A 61 -23.07 -3.16 8.51
CA MET A 61 -22.85 -1.76 8.15
C MET A 61 -21.46 -1.26 8.53
N ARG A 62 -20.92 -1.77 9.67
CA ARG A 62 -19.54 -1.47 10.09
C ARG A 62 -18.51 -2.13 9.18
N ALA A 63 -18.76 -3.36 8.75
CA ALA A 63 -17.89 -4.06 7.81
C ALA A 63 -17.79 -3.29 6.48
N VAL A 64 -18.91 -2.77 5.97
CA VAL A 64 -18.92 -1.91 4.78
C VAL A 64 -18.08 -0.64 4.98
N ASP A 65 -18.19 0.01 6.15
CA ASP A 65 -17.37 1.19 6.47
C ASP A 65 -15.87 0.86 6.46
N TYR A 66 -15.47 -0.25 7.08
CA TYR A 66 -14.07 -0.69 7.08
C TYR A 66 -13.54 -0.92 5.65
N VAL A 67 -14.30 -1.58 4.81
CA VAL A 67 -13.92 -1.82 3.41
C VAL A 67 -13.78 -0.52 2.64
N ASN A 68 -14.76 0.38 2.72
CA ASN A 68 -14.70 1.66 2.02
C ASN A 68 -13.51 2.51 2.45
N ARG A 69 -13.23 2.56 3.75
CA ARG A 69 -12.07 3.27 4.27
C ARG A 69 -10.76 2.61 3.82
N TYR A 70 -10.72 1.28 3.76
CA TYR A 70 -9.56 0.55 3.25
C TYR A 70 -9.26 0.92 1.79
N PHE A 71 -10.28 0.93 0.92
CA PHE A 71 -10.11 1.31 -0.49
C PHE A 71 -9.68 2.78 -0.64
N ALA A 72 -10.30 3.70 0.10
CA ALA A 72 -9.91 5.11 0.08
C ALA A 72 -8.44 5.30 0.51
N ASN A 73 -8.04 4.64 1.59
CA ASN A 73 -6.66 4.68 2.07
C ASN A 73 -5.67 4.05 1.08
N HIS A 74 -6.07 2.97 0.39
CA HIS A 74 -5.22 2.35 -0.63
C HIS A 74 -4.94 3.32 -1.79
N GLY A 75 -5.94 4.08 -2.24
CA GLY A 75 -5.75 5.15 -3.21
C GLY A 75 -4.73 6.20 -2.74
N THR A 76 -4.89 6.67 -1.50
CA THR A 76 -3.95 7.63 -0.89
C THR A 76 -2.54 7.05 -0.73
N LEU A 77 -2.41 5.76 -0.40
CA LEU A 77 -1.10 5.08 -0.33
C LEU A 77 -0.42 5.02 -1.70
N THR A 78 -1.18 4.78 -2.77
CA THR A 78 -0.68 4.81 -4.14
C THR A 78 -0.14 6.20 -4.50
N GLU A 79 -0.89 7.26 -4.22
CA GLU A 79 -0.46 8.65 -4.44
C GLU A 79 0.80 9.00 -3.62
N LEU A 80 0.88 8.56 -2.36
CA LEU A 80 2.06 8.76 -1.54
C LEU A 80 3.29 8.02 -2.09
N ALA A 81 3.14 6.80 -2.60
CA ALA A 81 4.21 6.04 -3.22
C ALA A 81 4.73 6.73 -4.50
N GLU A 82 3.82 7.22 -5.35
CA GLU A 82 4.17 8.00 -6.55
C GLU A 82 4.88 9.30 -6.18
N THR A 83 4.38 10.01 -5.18
CA THR A 83 5.01 11.24 -4.69
C THR A 83 6.40 10.97 -4.12
N TYR A 84 6.55 9.90 -3.33
CA TYR A 84 7.85 9.46 -2.80
C TYR A 84 8.84 9.18 -3.93
N ALA A 85 8.39 8.54 -5.00
CA ALA A 85 9.23 8.26 -6.17
C ALA A 85 9.68 9.54 -6.93
N ALA A 86 8.94 10.64 -6.82
CA ALA A 86 9.17 11.89 -7.57
C ALA A 86 10.01 12.94 -6.82
N VAL A 87 10.03 12.93 -5.47
CA VAL A 87 10.73 13.95 -4.68
C VAL A 87 12.24 13.91 -4.88
N GLN A 88 12.88 15.07 -4.72
CA GLN A 88 14.32 15.23 -5.02
C GLN A 88 15.18 15.31 -3.76
N THR A 89 14.60 15.53 -2.60
CA THR A 89 15.33 15.71 -1.33
C THR A 89 15.05 14.58 -0.35
N GLU A 90 16.07 14.21 0.43
CA GLU A 90 15.97 13.21 1.49
C GLU A 90 14.91 13.59 2.54
N ALA A 91 14.86 14.88 2.94
CA ALA A 91 13.94 15.36 3.96
C ALA A 91 12.46 15.21 3.52
N GLU A 92 12.16 15.57 2.27
CA GLU A 92 10.79 15.37 1.71
C GLU A 92 10.45 13.89 1.59
N ALA A 93 11.40 13.07 1.11
CA ALA A 93 11.20 11.62 1.00
C ALA A 93 10.89 10.99 2.36
N MET A 94 11.65 11.33 3.39
CA MET A 94 11.41 10.83 4.75
C MET A 94 10.03 11.23 5.26
N ALA A 95 9.62 12.49 5.09
CA ALA A 95 8.32 12.97 5.54
C ALA A 95 7.16 12.25 4.84
N ILE A 96 7.29 11.95 3.53
CA ILE A 96 6.29 11.20 2.79
C ILE A 96 6.28 9.74 3.22
N PHE A 97 7.44 9.14 3.41
CA PHE A 97 7.57 7.74 3.83
C PHE A 97 7.00 7.50 5.24
N GLU A 98 7.18 8.44 6.16
CA GLU A 98 6.55 8.39 7.48
C GLU A 98 5.02 8.41 7.37
N ARG A 99 4.46 9.27 6.52
CA ARG A 99 3.00 9.32 6.27
C ARG A 99 2.50 8.03 5.63
N TYR A 100 3.25 7.50 4.67
CA TYR A 100 2.94 6.20 4.02
C TYR A 100 2.88 5.08 5.06
N ASN A 101 3.90 4.94 5.90
CA ASN A 101 3.95 3.91 6.94
C ASN A 101 2.83 4.06 7.98
N ALA A 102 2.53 5.29 8.40
CA ALA A 102 1.43 5.55 9.33
C ALA A 102 0.08 5.12 8.73
N LEU A 103 -0.20 5.47 7.47
CA LEU A 103 -1.44 5.11 6.78
C LEU A 103 -1.52 3.60 6.50
N GLN A 104 -0.39 2.97 6.15
CA GLN A 104 -0.30 1.51 6.01
C GLN A 104 -0.65 0.79 7.32
N GLY A 105 -0.18 1.32 8.45
CA GLY A 105 -0.56 0.82 9.77
C GLY A 105 -2.07 0.92 10.04
N VAL A 106 -2.69 2.03 9.65
CA VAL A 106 -4.15 2.22 9.73
C VAL A 106 -4.89 1.20 8.85
N ASN A 107 -4.42 0.97 7.63
CA ASN A 107 -5.04 -0.02 6.73
C ASN A 107 -4.94 -1.44 7.27
N ARG A 108 -3.81 -1.81 7.87
CA ARG A 108 -3.67 -3.10 8.53
C ARG A 108 -4.67 -3.27 9.68
N ALA A 109 -4.81 -2.26 10.52
CA ALA A 109 -5.79 -2.28 11.62
C ALA A 109 -7.24 -2.35 11.13
N LEU A 110 -7.55 -1.71 9.99
CA LEU A 110 -8.86 -1.84 9.34
C LEU A 110 -9.11 -3.26 8.84
N ALA A 111 -8.13 -3.88 8.19
CA ALA A 111 -8.22 -5.27 7.73
C ALA A 111 -8.43 -6.24 8.91
N ASP A 112 -7.66 -6.10 9.98
CA ASP A 112 -7.82 -6.90 11.20
C ASP A 112 -9.23 -6.74 11.80
N SER A 113 -9.73 -5.50 11.85
CA SER A 113 -11.08 -5.20 12.35
C SER A 113 -12.17 -5.78 11.45
N LEU A 114 -11.95 -5.76 10.12
CA LEU A 114 -12.84 -6.36 9.14
C LEU A 114 -12.92 -7.87 9.34
N VAL A 115 -11.78 -8.56 9.44
CA VAL A 115 -11.69 -10.01 9.66
C VAL A 115 -12.43 -10.39 10.95
N ALA A 116 -12.13 -9.73 12.07
CA ALA A 116 -12.75 -10.02 13.36
C ALA A 116 -14.27 -9.81 13.34
N THR A 117 -14.72 -8.70 12.72
CA THR A 117 -16.15 -8.38 12.63
C THR A 117 -16.85 -9.37 11.71
N TRP A 118 -16.25 -9.66 10.54
CA TRP A 118 -16.89 -10.50 9.54
C TRP A 118 -16.93 -11.98 9.91
N ASN A 119 -15.94 -12.49 10.62
CA ASN A 119 -15.99 -13.86 11.15
C ASN A 119 -17.24 -14.04 12.04
N SER A 120 -17.50 -13.10 12.94
CA SER A 120 -18.69 -13.15 13.80
C SER A 120 -20.00 -13.04 13.01
N ILE A 121 -20.04 -12.22 11.95
CA ILE A 121 -21.22 -12.09 11.08
C ILE A 121 -21.45 -13.41 10.32
N PHE A 122 -20.40 -13.91 9.70
CA PHE A 122 -20.44 -15.13 8.89
C PHE A 122 -20.94 -16.33 9.71
N ASP A 123 -20.33 -16.58 10.87
CA ASP A 123 -20.68 -17.70 11.71
C ASP A 123 -22.15 -17.63 12.20
N ASN A 124 -22.59 -16.46 12.67
CA ASN A 124 -23.95 -16.31 13.17
C ASN A 124 -25.01 -16.40 12.05
N LYS A 125 -24.74 -15.84 10.87
CA LYS A 125 -25.69 -15.89 9.75
C LYS A 125 -25.76 -17.28 9.13
N SER A 126 -24.61 -17.91 8.86
CA SER A 126 -24.56 -19.26 8.28
C SER A 126 -25.27 -20.26 9.18
N TYR A 127 -25.01 -20.20 10.47
CA TYR A 127 -25.68 -21.06 11.46
C TYR A 127 -27.20 -20.83 11.48
N ALA A 128 -27.65 -19.60 11.60
CA ALA A 128 -29.06 -19.28 11.72
C ALA A 128 -29.85 -19.67 10.46
N TYR A 129 -29.29 -19.39 9.28
CA TYR A 129 -29.94 -19.74 8.01
C TYR A 129 -29.91 -21.25 7.76
N GLY A 130 -28.79 -21.92 8.03
CA GLY A 130 -28.70 -23.38 7.95
C GLY A 130 -29.69 -24.07 8.85
N TYR A 131 -29.82 -23.63 10.09
CA TYR A 131 -30.80 -24.16 11.06
C TYR A 131 -32.25 -24.00 10.58
N LEU A 132 -32.59 -22.86 9.97
CA LEU A 132 -33.94 -22.64 9.44
C LEU A 132 -34.22 -23.52 8.23
N LEU A 133 -33.28 -23.67 7.31
CA LEU A 133 -33.43 -24.55 6.15
C LEU A 133 -33.62 -26.02 6.54
N ASP A 134 -32.86 -26.49 7.53
CA ASP A 134 -33.02 -27.82 8.12
C ASP A 134 -34.43 -28.02 8.69
N LYS A 135 -34.90 -27.09 9.52
CA LYS A 135 -36.25 -27.11 10.06
C LYS A 135 -37.38 -27.06 9.05
N MET A 136 -37.12 -26.42 7.91
CA MET A 136 -38.08 -26.36 6.80
C MET A 136 -38.09 -27.66 5.96
N GLY A 137 -37.20 -28.63 6.22
CA GLY A 137 -37.02 -29.83 5.45
C GLY A 137 -36.40 -29.62 4.07
N GLU A 138 -35.64 -28.53 3.91
CA GLU A 138 -35.00 -28.13 2.64
C GLU A 138 -33.62 -28.77 2.50
N GLU A 139 -33.52 -30.09 2.68
CA GLU A 139 -32.25 -30.83 2.67
C GLU A 139 -31.39 -30.57 1.42
N LYS A 140 -32.04 -30.45 0.23
CA LYS A 140 -31.31 -30.19 -1.03
C LYS A 140 -30.74 -28.80 -1.10
N VAL A 141 -31.45 -27.81 -0.55
CA VAL A 141 -30.98 -26.42 -0.47
C VAL A 141 -29.83 -26.36 0.52
N LEU A 142 -29.99 -26.98 1.68
CA LEU A 142 -28.97 -27.04 2.72
C LEU A 142 -27.68 -27.69 2.19
N ALA A 143 -27.74 -28.84 1.53
CA ALA A 143 -26.57 -29.52 0.98
C ALA A 143 -25.83 -28.65 -0.07
N ARG A 144 -26.56 -27.94 -0.91
CA ARG A 144 -25.95 -27.01 -1.88
C ARG A 144 -25.22 -25.84 -1.20
N GLU A 145 -25.84 -25.27 -0.17
CA GLU A 145 -25.21 -24.13 0.55
C GLU A 145 -24.01 -24.59 1.39
N GLU A 146 -24.06 -25.83 1.94
CA GLU A 146 -22.90 -26.45 2.62
C GLU A 146 -21.73 -26.70 1.65
N GLU A 147 -22.02 -27.13 0.42
CA GLU A 147 -21.01 -27.28 -0.63
C GLU A 147 -20.41 -25.91 -1.00
N ALA A 148 -21.22 -24.88 -1.19
CA ALA A 148 -20.77 -23.51 -1.46
C ALA A 148 -19.88 -22.96 -0.32
N LEU A 149 -20.23 -23.25 0.93
CA LEU A 149 -19.45 -22.91 2.10
C LEU A 149 -18.10 -23.63 2.12
N SER A 150 -18.10 -24.93 1.81
CA SER A 150 -16.87 -25.73 1.74
C SER A 150 -15.94 -25.23 0.62
N GLU A 151 -16.48 -24.88 -0.54
CA GLU A 151 -15.71 -24.31 -1.64
C GLU A 151 -15.13 -22.95 -1.28
N ALA A 152 -15.93 -22.05 -0.67
CA ALA A 152 -15.45 -20.78 -0.18
C ALA A 152 -14.31 -20.96 0.84
N SER A 153 -14.44 -21.90 1.77
CA SER A 153 -13.38 -22.20 2.75
C SER A 153 -12.09 -22.69 2.10
N ARG A 154 -12.19 -23.50 1.02
CA ARG A 154 -11.01 -23.93 0.25
C ARG A 154 -10.34 -22.76 -0.48
N GLN A 155 -11.13 -21.89 -1.09
CA GLN A 155 -10.61 -20.68 -1.75
C GLN A 155 -9.92 -19.75 -0.77
N LEU A 156 -10.50 -19.57 0.43
CA LEU A 156 -9.90 -18.77 1.51
C LEU A 156 -8.55 -19.35 1.98
N SER A 157 -8.49 -20.67 2.12
CA SER A 157 -7.26 -21.35 2.53
C SER A 157 -6.15 -21.24 1.47
N ALA A 158 -6.51 -21.04 0.21
CA ALA A 158 -5.58 -20.83 -0.88
C ALA A 158 -5.06 -19.37 -0.96
N LEU A 159 -5.77 -18.41 -0.35
CA LEU A 159 -5.27 -17.05 -0.19
C LEU A 159 -4.15 -17.08 0.84
N GLN A 160 -2.92 -16.81 0.41
CA GLN A 160 -1.78 -16.74 1.32
C GLN A 160 -1.86 -15.41 2.10
N GLY A 161 -2.60 -15.45 3.18
CA GLY A 161 -3.22 -14.33 3.86
C GLY A 161 -2.32 -13.54 4.78
N GLU A 162 -1.25 -12.96 4.28
CA GLU A 162 -0.49 -11.97 5.07
C GLU A 162 -0.69 -10.53 4.61
N THR A 163 -1.37 -10.30 3.51
CA THR A 163 -1.62 -8.94 3.03
C THR A 163 -3.00 -8.45 3.44
N ALA A 164 -3.11 -7.19 3.81
CA ALA A 164 -4.41 -6.57 4.11
C ALA A 164 -5.39 -6.63 2.91
N SER A 165 -4.87 -6.70 1.70
CA SER A 165 -5.64 -6.93 0.47
C SER A 165 -6.34 -8.29 0.46
N ASP A 166 -5.66 -9.35 0.92
CA ASP A 166 -6.24 -10.69 0.97
C ASP A 166 -7.39 -10.76 1.98
N ALA A 167 -7.27 -10.04 3.11
CA ALA A 167 -8.35 -9.93 4.10
C ALA A 167 -9.62 -9.27 3.52
N VAL A 168 -9.46 -8.30 2.64
CA VAL A 168 -10.60 -7.66 1.94
C VAL A 168 -11.20 -8.60 0.90
N ALA A 169 -10.38 -9.33 0.15
CA ALA A 169 -10.85 -10.35 -0.79
C ALA A 169 -11.60 -11.48 -0.06
N ASP A 170 -11.08 -11.92 1.09
CA ASP A 170 -11.73 -12.86 1.98
C ASP A 170 -13.12 -12.40 2.42
N TYR A 171 -13.24 -11.13 2.83
CA TYR A 171 -14.53 -10.53 3.17
C TYR A 171 -15.54 -10.67 2.03
N PHE A 172 -15.18 -10.33 0.80
CA PHE A 172 -16.11 -10.38 -0.33
C PHE A 172 -16.52 -11.81 -0.67
N LEU A 173 -15.60 -12.76 -0.57
CA LEU A 173 -15.88 -14.16 -0.81
C LEU A 173 -16.90 -14.73 0.19
N ARG A 174 -16.69 -14.48 1.48
CA ARG A 174 -17.63 -14.89 2.53
C ARG A 174 -18.96 -14.13 2.45
N LYS A 175 -18.91 -12.87 2.04
CA LYS A 175 -20.12 -12.08 1.81
C LYS A 175 -21.01 -12.71 0.74
N ARG A 176 -20.42 -13.19 -0.35
CA ARG A 176 -21.15 -13.90 -1.39
C ARG A 176 -21.90 -15.10 -0.81
N VAL A 177 -21.22 -15.94 -0.02
CA VAL A 177 -21.83 -17.13 0.60
C VAL A 177 -23.00 -16.77 1.50
N VAL A 178 -22.85 -15.74 2.33
CA VAL A 178 -23.95 -15.26 3.20
C VAL A 178 -25.15 -14.79 2.37
N VAL A 179 -24.89 -14.07 1.27
CA VAL A 179 -25.96 -13.60 0.36
C VAL A 179 -26.68 -14.77 -0.34
N ASP A 180 -25.95 -15.84 -0.68
CA ASP A 180 -26.54 -17.07 -1.24
C ASP A 180 -27.46 -17.75 -0.22
N TYR A 181 -27.07 -17.87 1.06
CA TYR A 181 -27.94 -18.34 2.14
C TYR A 181 -29.20 -17.48 2.30
N GLU A 182 -29.03 -16.15 2.28
CA GLU A 182 -30.15 -15.21 2.36
C GLU A 182 -31.11 -15.37 1.18
N ALA A 183 -30.59 -15.57 -0.02
CA ALA A 183 -31.39 -15.82 -1.22
C ALA A 183 -32.14 -17.16 -1.14
N ALA A 184 -31.49 -18.21 -0.62
CA ALA A 184 -32.12 -19.50 -0.43
C ALA A 184 -33.29 -19.42 0.57
N VAL A 185 -33.07 -18.82 1.73
CA VAL A 185 -34.13 -18.63 2.74
C VAL A 185 -35.26 -17.75 2.22
N ALA A 186 -34.96 -16.67 1.49
CA ALA A 186 -35.96 -15.84 0.86
C ALA A 186 -36.82 -16.62 -0.14
N GLY A 187 -36.21 -17.53 -0.90
CA GLY A 187 -36.93 -18.42 -1.83
C GLY A 187 -37.90 -19.35 -1.12
N VAL A 188 -37.48 -20.00 -0.04
CA VAL A 188 -38.31 -20.87 0.77
C VAL A 188 -39.48 -20.12 1.43
N LEU A 189 -39.26 -18.89 1.84
CA LEU A 189 -40.29 -18.03 2.41
C LEU A 189 -41.21 -17.35 1.35
N ALA A 190 -41.05 -17.71 0.07
CA ALA A 190 -41.79 -17.11 -1.05
C ALA A 190 -41.63 -15.58 -1.18
N LEU A 191 -40.48 -15.05 -0.78
CA LEU A 191 -40.12 -13.65 -0.91
C LEU A 191 -39.36 -13.41 -2.22
N ASP A 192 -40.05 -13.60 -3.36
CA ASP A 192 -39.42 -13.65 -4.70
C ASP A 192 -38.59 -12.40 -5.05
N ALA A 193 -39.13 -11.22 -4.78
CA ALA A 193 -38.41 -9.96 -5.05
C ALA A 193 -37.10 -9.85 -4.24
N ALA A 194 -37.12 -10.32 -2.98
CA ALA A 194 -35.96 -10.36 -2.12
C ALA A 194 -34.93 -11.37 -2.65
N ARG A 195 -35.38 -12.57 -2.99
CA ARG A 195 -34.54 -13.63 -3.56
C ARG A 195 -33.83 -13.17 -4.83
N ASP A 196 -34.58 -12.57 -5.76
CA ASP A 196 -34.02 -12.17 -7.06
C ASP A 196 -33.02 -11.02 -6.91
N SER A 197 -33.27 -10.08 -6.01
CA SER A 197 -32.32 -9.03 -5.65
C SER A 197 -31.03 -9.60 -5.05
N LEU A 198 -31.15 -10.52 -4.10
CA LEU A 198 -30.00 -11.16 -3.44
C LEU A 198 -29.15 -11.98 -4.43
N ARG A 199 -29.81 -12.73 -5.34
CA ARG A 199 -29.10 -13.45 -6.41
C ARG A 199 -28.33 -12.51 -7.34
N GLY A 200 -28.91 -11.34 -7.65
CA GLY A 200 -28.21 -10.30 -8.40
C GLY A 200 -26.94 -9.83 -7.68
N VAL A 201 -27.01 -9.62 -6.37
CA VAL A 201 -25.84 -9.24 -5.55
C VAL A 201 -24.80 -10.38 -5.54
N ALA A 202 -25.20 -11.61 -5.35
CA ALA A 202 -24.29 -12.76 -5.33
C ALA A 202 -23.53 -12.88 -6.67
N ALA A 203 -24.25 -12.77 -7.80
CA ALA A 203 -23.65 -12.80 -9.13
C ALA A 203 -22.63 -11.66 -9.36
N GLN A 204 -22.92 -10.47 -8.83
CA GLN A 204 -21.98 -9.36 -8.89
C GLN A 204 -20.72 -9.64 -8.05
N LEU A 205 -20.89 -10.12 -6.82
CA LEU A 205 -19.77 -10.47 -5.95
C LEU A 205 -18.88 -11.56 -6.55
N GLU A 206 -19.45 -12.49 -7.33
CA GLU A 206 -18.70 -13.53 -8.01
C GLU A 206 -17.89 -13.02 -9.21
N SER A 207 -18.39 -11.99 -9.89
CA SER A 207 -17.79 -11.47 -11.12
C SER A 207 -16.59 -10.57 -10.91
N ILE A 208 -16.26 -10.20 -9.66
CA ILE A 208 -15.32 -9.15 -9.33
C ILE A 208 -14.09 -9.72 -8.60
N ASP A 209 -12.90 -9.36 -9.07
CA ASP A 209 -11.67 -9.56 -8.32
C ASP A 209 -11.45 -8.34 -7.40
N TYR A 210 -11.66 -8.55 -6.11
CA TYR A 210 -11.51 -7.50 -5.09
C TYR A 210 -10.08 -7.35 -4.56
N ARG A 211 -9.12 -8.08 -5.11
CA ARG A 211 -7.72 -7.94 -4.73
C ARG A 211 -7.15 -6.66 -5.32
N LEU A 212 -6.62 -5.83 -4.46
CA LEU A 212 -5.94 -4.62 -4.87
C LEU A 212 -4.49 -4.91 -5.26
N PRO A 213 -3.93 -4.20 -6.24
CA PRO A 213 -2.54 -4.37 -6.60
C PRO A 213 -1.63 -4.02 -5.42
N ARG A 214 -0.53 -4.76 -5.29
CA ARG A 214 0.49 -4.45 -4.30
C ARG A 214 1.16 -3.12 -4.64
N ILE A 215 1.25 -2.24 -3.65
CA ILE A 215 2.00 -0.99 -3.80
C ILE A 215 3.46 -1.28 -3.52
N GLU A 216 4.30 -1.11 -4.54
CA GLU A 216 5.74 -1.27 -4.41
C GLU A 216 6.38 0.10 -4.18
N VAL A 217 7.10 0.23 -3.07
CA VAL A 217 7.88 1.41 -2.74
C VAL A 217 9.35 1.02 -2.82
N ALA A 218 10.02 1.49 -3.88
CA ALA A 218 11.43 1.23 -4.05
C ALA A 218 12.25 2.03 -3.04
N GLU A 219 13.28 1.39 -2.47
CA GLU A 219 14.22 2.10 -1.61
C GLU A 219 14.98 3.16 -2.42
N ARG A 220 15.11 4.35 -1.85
CA ARG A 220 15.79 5.49 -2.49
C ARG A 220 16.92 5.99 -1.65
N TYR A 221 18.00 6.34 -2.32
CA TYR A 221 19.20 6.88 -1.70
C TYR A 221 19.42 8.29 -2.22
N PHE A 222 19.65 9.22 -1.32
CA PHE A 222 19.88 10.63 -1.63
C PHE A 222 21.35 10.95 -1.40
N LEU A 223 22.06 11.19 -2.49
CA LEU A 223 23.47 11.54 -2.49
C LEU A 223 23.62 13.00 -2.90
N ASP A 224 24.55 13.70 -2.27
CA ASP A 224 24.84 15.08 -2.62
C ASP A 224 25.73 15.12 -3.87
N TYR A 225 25.16 15.58 -4.97
CA TYR A 225 25.87 15.75 -6.23
C TYR A 225 26.21 17.20 -6.45
N ASP A 226 27.50 17.49 -6.67
CA ASP A 226 28.02 18.83 -6.85
C ASP A 226 29.02 18.88 -7.99
N SER A 227 28.79 19.75 -8.95
CA SER A 227 29.71 20.00 -10.05
C SER A 227 30.95 20.76 -9.60
N VAL A 228 32.10 20.41 -10.16
CA VAL A 228 33.34 21.14 -9.91
C VAL A 228 33.32 22.51 -10.59
N ALA A 229 33.58 23.55 -9.81
CA ALA A 229 33.74 24.90 -10.27
C ALA A 229 35.06 25.52 -9.74
N PHE A 230 35.41 26.72 -10.22
CA PHE A 230 36.62 27.43 -9.81
C PHE A 230 36.30 28.87 -9.39
N SER A 231 36.83 29.28 -8.26
CA SER A 231 36.72 30.64 -7.75
C SER A 231 38.08 31.32 -7.69
N SER A 232 38.13 32.59 -8.10
CA SER A 232 39.30 33.46 -7.89
C SER A 232 39.40 33.97 -6.47
N LYS A 233 38.28 33.93 -5.70
CA LYS A 233 38.26 34.30 -4.29
C LYS A 233 38.38 33.02 -3.43
N PRO A 234 39.05 33.09 -2.27
CA PRO A 234 39.13 31.95 -1.37
C PRO A 234 37.72 31.49 -0.93
N VAL A 235 37.36 30.26 -1.30
CA VAL A 235 36.11 29.61 -0.85
C VAL A 235 36.32 29.02 0.54
N TYR A 236 37.51 28.47 0.77
CA TYR A 236 37.87 27.85 2.04
C TYR A 236 38.81 28.74 2.81
N THR A 237 38.50 28.96 4.07
CA THR A 237 39.25 29.81 5.01
C THR A 237 39.45 29.05 6.33
N TYR A 238 40.09 29.68 7.32
CA TYR A 238 40.18 29.10 8.65
C TYR A 238 38.78 28.90 9.30
N GLN A 239 37.86 29.84 9.03
CA GLN A 239 36.48 29.76 9.53
C GLN A 239 35.59 28.84 8.72
N ASN A 240 35.93 28.59 7.47
CA ASN A 240 35.24 27.67 6.57
C ASN A 240 36.25 26.70 5.95
N PRO A 241 36.76 25.70 6.68
CA PRO A 241 37.76 24.78 6.15
C PRO A 241 37.15 23.82 5.13
N ILE A 242 38.01 23.17 4.34
CA ILE A 242 37.55 22.04 3.49
C ILE A 242 36.91 21.01 4.40
N PRO A 243 35.65 20.64 4.13
CA PRO A 243 34.90 19.67 4.94
C PRO A 243 35.42 18.24 4.72
N GLU A 244 35.12 17.36 5.67
CA GLU A 244 35.33 15.95 5.54
C GLU A 244 34.34 15.36 4.51
N CYS A 245 34.82 14.38 3.77
CA CYS A 245 34.04 13.69 2.76
C CYS A 245 32.94 12.85 3.39
N ARG A 246 31.68 13.14 3.07
CA ARG A 246 30.58 12.28 3.49
C ARG A 246 30.65 10.96 2.73
N VAL A 247 30.71 9.85 3.45
CA VAL A 247 30.62 8.49 2.90
C VAL A 247 29.19 8.02 3.04
N TYR A 248 28.58 7.65 1.93
CA TYR A 248 27.19 7.17 1.89
C TYR A 248 27.17 5.64 1.99
N ALA A 249 26.42 5.11 2.94
CA ALA A 249 26.32 3.66 3.16
C ALA A 249 25.67 2.91 1.99
N ASN A 250 24.86 3.63 1.18
CA ASN A 250 24.14 3.05 0.03
C ASN A 250 24.26 3.97 -1.19
N GLY A 251 24.17 3.38 -2.37
CA GLY A 251 24.21 4.07 -3.65
C GLY A 251 25.59 4.28 -4.21
N THR A 252 25.66 4.90 -5.38
CA THR A 252 26.91 5.12 -6.12
C THR A 252 27.14 6.60 -6.36
N ILE A 253 28.33 7.09 -6.02
CA ILE A 253 28.79 8.45 -6.29
C ILE A 253 30.20 8.43 -6.87
N TYR A 254 30.43 9.21 -7.90
CA TYR A 254 31.76 9.43 -8.48
C TYR A 254 32.36 10.70 -7.92
N ARG A 255 33.63 10.66 -7.53
CA ARG A 255 34.40 11.81 -7.09
C ARG A 255 35.77 11.83 -7.77
N ILE A 256 36.38 12.99 -7.85
CA ILE A 256 37.69 13.11 -8.47
C ILE A 256 38.74 13.31 -7.39
N LEU A 257 39.61 12.32 -7.20
CA LEU A 257 40.79 12.40 -6.33
C LEU A 257 41.79 13.35 -6.94
N LEU A 258 42.10 14.42 -6.26
CA LEU A 258 43.11 15.45 -6.68
C LEU A 258 44.53 15.09 -6.21
N GLY A 259 44.62 14.30 -5.16
CA GLY A 259 45.91 13.83 -4.62
C GLY A 259 45.82 13.30 -3.21
N THR A 260 46.82 12.53 -2.83
CA THR A 260 47.01 11.94 -1.51
C THR A 260 48.26 12.48 -0.88
N PHE A 261 48.19 12.95 0.37
CA PHE A 261 49.24 13.64 1.05
C PHE A 261 49.48 13.09 2.46
N ASN A 262 50.72 13.15 2.93
CA ASN A 262 51.04 12.72 4.30
C ASN A 262 50.56 13.73 5.37
N THR A 263 50.24 14.97 4.98
CA THR A 263 49.79 16.01 5.90
C THR A 263 48.67 16.81 5.28
N LYS A 264 47.85 17.44 6.13
CA LYS A 264 46.80 18.37 5.70
C LYS A 264 47.34 19.45 4.77
N ARG A 265 46.63 19.74 3.68
CA ARG A 265 47.00 20.77 2.71
C ARG A 265 46.11 22.01 2.84
N ALA A 266 46.72 23.17 2.60
CA ALA A 266 45.99 24.41 2.49
C ALA A 266 45.12 24.43 1.22
N ALA A 267 43.96 25.08 1.27
CA ALA A 267 43.04 25.18 0.12
C ALA A 267 43.66 25.81 -1.13
N ALA A 268 44.63 26.70 -0.97
CA ALA A 268 45.39 27.29 -2.06
C ALA A 268 46.11 26.26 -2.96
N THR A 269 46.47 25.10 -2.43
CA THR A 269 47.04 23.98 -3.17
C THR A 269 46.12 23.53 -4.34
N PHE A 270 44.83 23.71 -4.19
CA PHE A 270 43.81 23.22 -5.14
C PHE A 270 43.31 24.31 -6.11
N ARG A 271 44.07 25.42 -6.25
CA ARG A 271 43.92 26.41 -7.35
C ARG A 271 42.49 26.96 -7.49
N GLY A 272 41.79 27.14 -6.37
CA GLY A 272 40.43 27.66 -6.36
C GLY A 272 39.33 26.69 -6.76
N ALA A 273 39.64 25.40 -6.92
CA ALA A 273 38.60 24.36 -7.18
C ALA A 273 37.66 24.24 -5.97
N TYR A 274 36.37 24.06 -6.23
CA TYR A 274 35.34 23.75 -5.24
C TYR A 274 34.16 23.03 -5.91
N PRO A 275 33.34 22.27 -5.19
CA PRO A 275 33.56 21.89 -3.80
C PRO A 275 34.72 20.89 -3.66
N LEU A 276 35.38 20.97 -2.51
CA LEU A 276 36.44 20.07 -2.10
C LEU A 276 36.03 19.33 -0.83
N PHE A 277 36.50 18.11 -0.71
CA PHE A 277 36.32 17.25 0.46
C PHE A 277 37.64 16.57 0.79
N TYR A 278 37.85 16.21 2.07
CA TYR A 278 38.97 15.35 2.41
C TYR A 278 38.50 14.08 3.12
N LEU A 279 39.30 13.03 3.00
CA LEU A 279 39.19 11.83 3.80
C LEU A 279 40.57 11.39 4.22
N ILE A 280 40.69 10.88 5.43
CA ILE A 280 41.92 10.24 5.89
C ILE A 280 41.76 8.72 5.61
N ASN A 281 42.64 8.15 4.78
CA ASN A 281 42.58 6.74 4.46
C ASN A 281 43.21 5.90 5.61
N ASP A 282 43.14 4.58 5.47
CA ASP A 282 43.62 3.61 6.47
C ASP A 282 45.14 3.74 6.75
N GLU A 283 45.92 4.34 5.82
CA GLU A 283 47.34 4.64 5.99
C GLU A 283 47.59 5.97 6.69
N GLY A 284 46.55 6.66 7.14
CA GLY A 284 46.64 7.98 7.78
C GLY A 284 46.97 9.13 6.80
N LYS A 285 46.82 8.91 5.48
CA LYS A 285 47.07 9.93 4.46
C LYS A 285 45.80 10.73 4.14
N TRP A 286 46.01 12.02 3.85
CA TRP A 286 44.97 12.96 3.48
C TRP A 286 44.66 12.85 1.99
N CYS A 287 43.50 12.28 1.63
CA CYS A 287 42.99 12.19 0.29
C CYS A 287 42.02 13.36 0.04
N TYR A 288 42.27 14.16 -1.01
CA TYR A 288 41.41 15.29 -1.36
C TYR A 288 40.61 14.99 -2.61
N TYR A 289 39.32 15.20 -2.53
CA TYR A 289 38.36 14.93 -3.59
C TYR A 289 37.70 16.22 -4.05
N ALA A 290 37.35 16.30 -5.31
CA ALA A 290 36.58 17.40 -5.89
C ALA A 290 35.27 16.88 -6.49
N GLY A 291 34.19 17.61 -6.24
CA GLY A 291 32.85 17.31 -6.77
C GLY A 291 32.23 16.03 -6.23
N GLY A 292 31.03 15.77 -6.70
CA GLY A 292 30.26 14.56 -6.52
C GLY A 292 29.33 14.39 -7.72
N PHE A 293 29.40 13.26 -8.45
CA PHE A 293 28.70 13.08 -9.71
C PHE A 293 27.85 11.83 -9.70
N ALA A 294 26.69 11.90 -10.32
CA ALA A 294 25.78 10.76 -10.46
C ALA A 294 26.27 9.77 -11.51
N THR A 295 26.95 10.24 -12.54
CA THR A 295 27.37 9.41 -13.68
C THR A 295 28.87 9.51 -13.95
N LEU A 296 29.42 8.45 -14.53
CA LEU A 296 30.80 8.45 -14.98
C LEU A 296 31.09 9.54 -16.01
N ALA A 297 30.15 9.79 -16.94
CA ALA A 297 30.32 10.81 -17.97
C ALA A 297 30.47 12.23 -17.38
N GLU A 298 29.72 12.56 -16.35
CA GLU A 298 29.86 13.85 -15.62
C GLU A 298 31.22 13.93 -14.92
N ALA A 299 31.67 12.86 -14.29
CA ALA A 299 32.98 12.79 -13.65
C ALA A 299 34.12 12.94 -14.66
N GLU A 300 34.01 12.31 -15.85
CA GLU A 300 34.99 12.43 -16.93
C GLU A 300 35.07 13.86 -17.48
N ALA A 301 33.92 14.53 -17.65
CA ALA A 301 33.86 15.92 -18.06
C ALA A 301 34.55 16.84 -17.03
N ALA A 302 34.27 16.63 -15.75
CA ALA A 302 34.90 17.38 -14.66
C ALA A 302 36.40 17.06 -14.53
N GLN A 303 36.82 15.82 -14.73
CA GLN A 303 38.24 15.44 -14.77
C GLN A 303 38.98 16.16 -15.91
N ALA A 304 38.36 16.24 -17.09
CA ALA A 304 38.94 16.98 -18.22
C ALA A 304 39.08 18.48 -17.91
N LEU A 305 38.11 19.08 -17.21
CA LEU A 305 38.16 20.47 -16.75
C LEU A 305 39.33 20.70 -15.76
N LEU A 306 39.49 19.79 -14.80
CA LEU A 306 40.57 19.83 -13.82
C LEU A 306 41.95 19.70 -14.50
N LYS A 307 42.12 18.82 -15.47
CA LYS A 307 43.35 18.68 -16.30
C LYS A 307 43.67 20.01 -17.01
N LYS A 308 42.69 20.66 -17.63
CA LYS A 308 42.84 21.97 -18.26
C LYS A 308 43.25 23.07 -17.29
N ARG A 309 42.89 22.97 -16.02
CA ARG A 309 43.29 23.87 -14.94
C ARG A 309 44.63 23.53 -14.29
N GLY A 310 45.32 22.52 -14.85
CA GLY A 310 46.69 22.19 -14.47
C GLY A 310 46.81 21.19 -13.31
N PHE A 311 45.76 20.44 -13.01
CA PHE A 311 45.91 19.27 -12.14
C PHE A 311 46.57 18.14 -12.92
N VAL A 312 47.64 17.58 -12.40
CA VAL A 312 48.51 16.68 -13.17
C VAL A 312 47.86 15.27 -13.33
N ARG A 313 47.29 14.76 -12.26
CA ARG A 313 46.72 13.40 -12.22
C ARG A 313 45.44 13.37 -11.39
N PRO A 314 44.36 14.03 -11.86
CA PRO A 314 43.06 13.85 -11.22
C PRO A 314 42.52 12.47 -11.60
N GLU A 315 42.16 11.65 -10.61
CA GLU A 315 41.70 10.27 -10.80
C GLU A 315 40.20 10.18 -10.41
N ILE A 316 39.42 9.49 -11.23
CA ILE A 316 38.01 9.24 -10.90
C ILE A 316 37.97 8.05 -9.95
N VAL A 317 37.35 8.27 -8.79
CA VAL A 317 37.08 7.25 -7.77
C VAL A 317 35.58 7.04 -7.68
N VAL A 318 35.15 5.80 -7.82
CA VAL A 318 33.76 5.43 -7.61
C VAL A 318 33.56 4.87 -6.19
N TRP A 319 32.57 5.42 -5.52
CA TRP A 319 32.14 4.94 -4.22
C TRP A 319 30.81 4.22 -4.41
N THR A 320 30.77 2.95 -4.06
CA THR A 320 29.54 2.14 -4.09
C THR A 320 29.36 1.53 -2.70
N ASP A 321 28.22 1.82 -2.09
CA ASP A 321 27.81 1.29 -0.78
C ASP A 321 28.92 1.47 0.27
N GLY A 322 29.46 2.69 0.36
CA GLY A 322 30.48 3.07 1.31
C GLY A 322 31.91 2.62 0.96
N THR A 323 32.12 1.88 -0.12
CA THR A 323 33.42 1.36 -0.52
C THR A 323 33.97 2.08 -1.74
N ALA A 324 35.16 2.67 -1.63
CA ALA A 324 35.85 3.29 -2.75
C ALA A 324 36.50 2.23 -3.66
N ARG A 325 36.35 2.40 -4.97
CA ARG A 325 37.06 1.60 -6.00
C ARG A 325 37.69 2.55 -7.01
N ASN A 326 38.95 2.30 -7.31
CA ASN A 326 39.68 2.99 -8.38
C ASN A 326 39.53 2.28 -9.69
#